data_3070b8f8b1ccfa27068ce2518f9c49f4
#
_entry.id   3070b8f8b1ccfa27068ce2518f9c49f4
#
_cell.length_a   1.000
_cell.length_b   1.000
_cell.length_c   1.000
_cell.angle_alpha   90.00
_cell.angle_beta   90.00
_cell.angle_gamma   90.00
#
_symmetry.space_group_name_H-M   'P 1'
#
loop_
_entity.id
_entity.type
_entity.pdbx_description
1 polymer ?
#
loop_
_entity_poly.entity_id
_entity_poly.type
_entity_poly.pdbx_seq_one_letter_code
_entity_poly.pdbx_strand_id
1 'polypeptide(L)'
;MILRRTLLAAAALAPLAGCATAPKAKTPAELKLVTFNIWHNMGDWAARRPLLIAALMAQDADVIALQEVLEDANVGLENQARMLARELGGYHVAFVSTDAEGAPRRYGNALLTRLPVLAEASTRLEPLDDFRTALRLRVAVQGRPVDVVVTHLAWQQDAGPVRARQIASLLGWLPQDSTPLIVMGDFNATQEDSGLATLTGPRFFSALPRGSVTTTLNPAKGHPERVIDHIFVEQAAFMPGEARRFGDTPTNGEYPSDHFGVVATVRLR
;
A
#
# COMPACT_ATOMS: atom_id res chain seq x y z
N MET A 1 -11.48 92.37 29.98
CA MET A 1 -12.36 91.47 29.22
C MET A 1 -11.51 90.63 28.34
N ILE A 2 -11.21 89.40 28.77
CA ILE A 2 -10.26 88.48 28.09
C ILE A 2 -11.06 87.33 27.46
N LEU A 3 -11.08 87.24 26.12
CA LEU A 3 -11.77 86.21 25.37
C LEU A 3 -10.87 84.92 25.39
N ARG A 4 -11.36 83.80 25.95
CA ARG A 4 -10.78 82.48 25.84
C ARG A 4 -11.27 81.88 24.54
N ARG A 5 -10.34 81.51 23.65
CA ARG A 5 -10.55 80.66 22.46
C ARG A 5 -10.40 79.19 22.84
N THR A 6 -11.43 78.42 22.70
CA THR A 6 -11.46 77.03 22.90
C THR A 6 -11.01 76.32 21.54
N LEU A 7 -9.91 75.58 21.56
CA LEU A 7 -9.52 74.74 20.42
C LEU A 7 -10.21 73.40 20.57
N LEU A 8 -11.02 73.00 19.57
CA LEU A 8 -11.54 71.64 19.40
C LEU A 8 -10.48 70.83 18.64
N ALA A 9 -9.96 69.79 19.26
CA ALA A 9 -9.12 68.78 18.60
C ALA A 9 -10.03 67.70 17.98
N ALA A 10 -10.02 67.58 16.66
CA ALA A 10 -10.67 66.48 15.95
C ALA A 10 -9.74 65.24 15.93
N ALA A 11 -10.15 64.17 16.61
CA ALA A 11 -9.46 62.88 16.55
C ALA A 11 -9.89 62.14 15.28
N ALA A 12 -8.98 61.93 14.35
CA ALA A 12 -9.16 61.11 13.17
C ALA A 12 -9.03 59.61 13.55
N LEU A 13 -10.11 58.85 13.47
CA LEU A 13 -10.10 57.39 13.55
C LEU A 13 -9.60 56.83 12.19
N ALA A 14 -8.41 56.27 12.16
CA ALA A 14 -7.92 55.46 11.04
C ALA A 14 -8.56 54.06 11.06
N PRO A 15 -9.10 53.56 9.94
CA PRO A 15 -9.58 52.17 9.90
C PRO A 15 -8.39 51.21 9.94
N LEU A 16 -8.37 50.30 10.92
CA LEU A 16 -7.47 49.13 10.95
C LEU A 16 -7.96 48.18 9.85
N ALA A 17 -7.28 48.20 8.69
CA ALA A 17 -7.42 47.18 7.67
C ALA A 17 -6.82 45.86 8.22
N GLY A 18 -7.69 45.03 8.76
CA GLY A 18 -7.31 43.64 9.11
C GLY A 18 -6.92 42.89 7.86
N CYS A 19 -5.60 42.58 7.71
CA CYS A 19 -5.15 41.61 6.72
C CYS A 19 -5.75 40.24 7.07
N ALA A 20 -6.87 39.87 6.41
CA ALA A 20 -7.33 38.50 6.40
C ALA A 20 -6.27 37.68 5.67
N THR A 21 -5.46 36.96 6.41
CA THR A 21 -4.56 35.93 5.82
C THR A 21 -5.42 34.88 5.14
N ALA A 22 -5.35 34.80 3.82
CA ALA A 22 -5.97 33.73 3.06
C ALA A 22 -5.55 32.38 3.66
N PRO A 23 -6.47 31.41 3.83
CA PRO A 23 -6.13 30.10 4.36
C PRO A 23 -5.06 29.51 3.47
N LYS A 24 -3.89 29.16 4.06
CA LYS A 24 -2.78 28.48 3.38
C LYS A 24 -3.37 27.23 2.72
N ALA A 25 -3.27 27.11 1.40
CA ALA A 25 -3.69 25.91 0.70
C ALA A 25 -3.00 24.72 1.37
N LYS A 26 -3.79 23.74 1.85
CA LYS A 26 -3.25 22.54 2.48
C LYS A 26 -2.39 21.83 1.43
N THR A 27 -1.13 21.57 1.76
CA THR A 27 -0.27 20.71 0.93
C THR A 27 -0.98 19.37 0.75
N PRO A 28 -1.11 18.84 -0.49
CA PRO A 28 -1.74 17.55 -0.72
C PRO A 28 -1.08 16.49 0.16
N ALA A 29 -1.90 15.64 0.79
CA ALA A 29 -1.41 14.56 1.63
C ALA A 29 -0.64 13.57 0.78
N GLU A 30 0.65 13.47 0.99
CA GLU A 30 1.51 12.49 0.36
C GLU A 30 1.40 11.17 1.13
N LEU A 31 1.32 10.05 0.42
CA LEU A 31 1.21 8.70 0.96
C LEU A 31 2.25 7.82 0.28
N LYS A 32 3.15 7.24 1.05
CA LYS A 32 4.17 6.33 0.57
C LYS A 32 3.74 4.88 0.79
N LEU A 33 3.64 4.14 -0.29
CA LEU A 33 3.09 2.80 -0.38
C LEU A 33 4.16 1.81 -0.79
N VAL A 34 4.16 0.63 -0.19
CA VAL A 34 5.01 -0.50 -0.56
C VAL A 34 4.15 -1.74 -0.77
N THR A 35 4.42 -2.51 -1.83
CA THR A 35 4.00 -3.91 -1.94
C THR A 35 5.20 -4.80 -2.12
N PHE A 36 5.23 -5.96 -1.43
CA PHE A 36 6.34 -6.90 -1.50
C PHE A 36 5.88 -8.33 -1.19
N ASN A 37 5.97 -9.22 -2.18
CA ASN A 37 5.91 -10.66 -1.95
C ASN A 37 7.23 -11.08 -1.28
N ILE A 38 7.15 -11.59 -0.04
CA ILE A 38 8.32 -11.87 0.80
C ILE A 38 8.84 -13.31 0.69
N TRP A 39 8.21 -14.15 -0.18
CA TRP A 39 8.63 -15.54 -0.41
C TRP A 39 8.68 -16.37 0.87
N HIS A 40 7.74 -16.18 1.75
CA HIS A 40 7.62 -16.80 3.09
C HIS A 40 8.99 -17.21 3.69
N ASN A 41 9.19 -18.47 4.11
CA ASN A 41 10.44 -18.97 4.66
C ASN A 41 11.27 -19.82 3.65
N MET A 42 11.02 -19.68 2.34
CA MET A 42 11.77 -20.39 1.32
C MET A 42 13.21 -19.91 1.20
N GLY A 43 14.06 -20.76 0.60
CA GLY A 43 15.49 -20.49 0.50
C GLY A 43 16.16 -20.41 1.88
N ASP A 44 17.21 -19.60 1.98
CA ASP A 44 17.87 -19.34 3.27
C ASP A 44 17.16 -18.18 3.99
N TRP A 45 16.08 -18.48 4.70
CA TRP A 45 15.33 -17.49 5.46
C TRP A 45 16.19 -16.73 6.48
N ALA A 46 17.16 -17.41 7.11
CA ALA A 46 18.03 -16.76 8.11
C ALA A 46 18.91 -15.68 7.47
N ALA A 47 19.42 -15.92 6.26
CA ALA A 47 20.18 -14.95 5.49
C ALA A 47 19.29 -13.85 4.88
N ARG A 48 18.09 -14.20 4.36
CA ARG A 48 17.17 -13.27 3.71
C ARG A 48 16.49 -12.29 4.67
N ARG A 49 16.14 -12.74 5.88
CA ARG A 49 15.42 -11.94 6.88
C ARG A 49 16.06 -10.58 7.15
N PRO A 50 17.35 -10.43 7.47
CA PRO A 50 17.97 -9.13 7.71
C PRO A 50 17.97 -8.24 6.44
N LEU A 51 18.09 -8.83 5.25
CA LEU A 51 18.04 -8.09 3.98
C LEU A 51 16.65 -7.55 3.72
N LEU A 52 15.60 -8.34 4.01
CA LEU A 52 14.21 -7.94 3.89
C LEU A 52 13.89 -6.78 4.84
N ILE A 53 14.31 -6.87 6.10
CA ILE A 53 14.17 -5.79 7.09
C ILE A 53 14.84 -4.52 6.60
N ALA A 54 16.11 -4.59 6.17
CA ALA A 54 16.86 -3.44 5.69
C ALA A 54 16.21 -2.82 4.43
N ALA A 55 15.77 -3.66 3.49
CA ALA A 55 15.09 -3.21 2.28
C ALA A 55 13.78 -2.46 2.57
N LEU A 56 12.96 -2.97 3.49
CA LEU A 56 11.70 -2.33 3.90
C LEU A 56 11.96 -1.06 4.72
N MET A 57 12.90 -1.09 5.66
CA MET A 57 13.27 0.07 6.50
C MET A 57 13.71 1.26 5.65
N ALA A 58 14.48 1.01 4.58
CA ALA A 58 14.96 2.04 3.67
C ALA A 58 13.83 2.73 2.88
N GLN A 59 12.65 2.15 2.80
CA GLN A 59 11.52 2.78 2.11
C GLN A 59 10.79 3.79 3.00
N ASP A 60 10.80 3.64 4.32
CA ASP A 60 10.09 4.50 5.28
C ASP A 60 8.62 4.74 4.84
N ALA A 61 7.90 3.65 4.58
CA ALA A 61 6.57 3.68 4.00
C ALA A 61 5.47 3.94 5.04
N ASP A 62 4.38 4.59 4.64
CA ASP A 62 3.19 4.76 5.49
C ASP A 62 2.36 3.47 5.57
N VAL A 63 2.31 2.74 4.43
CA VAL A 63 1.61 1.47 4.31
C VAL A 63 2.46 0.46 3.55
N ILE A 64 2.55 -0.77 4.08
CA ILE A 64 3.27 -1.90 3.48
C ILE A 64 2.28 -3.06 3.31
N ALA A 65 2.12 -3.51 2.06
CA ALA A 65 1.38 -4.71 1.70
C ALA A 65 2.36 -5.87 1.49
N LEU A 66 2.19 -6.94 2.25
CA LEU A 66 3.03 -8.14 2.17
C LEU A 66 2.21 -9.32 1.66
N GLN A 67 2.76 -10.07 0.73
CA GLN A 67 2.23 -11.33 0.24
C GLN A 67 3.17 -12.47 0.69
N GLU A 68 2.62 -13.68 0.75
CA GLU A 68 3.35 -14.88 1.21
C GLU A 68 3.85 -14.77 2.66
N VAL A 69 3.08 -14.15 3.50
CA VAL A 69 3.36 -14.11 4.94
C VAL A 69 3.03 -15.45 5.57
N LEU A 70 4.00 -16.05 6.26
CA LEU A 70 3.87 -17.34 6.95
C LEU A 70 4.02 -17.17 8.45
N GLU A 71 3.22 -17.93 9.20
CA GLU A 71 3.47 -18.35 10.58
C GLU A 71 3.39 -19.87 10.64
N ASP A 72 4.30 -20.52 11.39
CA ASP A 72 4.31 -21.97 11.51
C ASP A 72 4.89 -22.39 12.87
N ALA A 73 3.99 -22.69 13.80
CA ALA A 73 4.35 -23.11 15.15
C ALA A 73 5.10 -24.46 15.19
N ASN A 74 4.92 -25.32 14.15
CA ASN A 74 5.59 -26.62 14.10
C ASN A 74 7.10 -26.46 13.92
N VAL A 75 7.56 -25.35 13.38
CA VAL A 75 8.98 -25.04 13.18
C VAL A 75 9.42 -23.79 13.95
N GLY A 76 8.61 -23.31 14.88
CA GLY A 76 8.92 -22.14 15.71
C GLY A 76 8.96 -20.82 14.93
N LEU A 77 8.33 -20.75 13.75
CA LEU A 77 8.27 -19.55 12.95
C LEU A 77 7.08 -18.68 13.39
N GLU A 78 7.38 -17.55 14.03
CA GLU A 78 6.38 -16.54 14.35
C GLU A 78 5.82 -15.90 13.06
N ASN A 79 4.66 -15.25 13.15
CA ASN A 79 4.09 -14.51 12.04
C ASN A 79 5.09 -13.49 11.48
N GLN A 80 5.50 -13.67 10.23
CA GLN A 80 6.55 -12.87 9.60
C GLN A 80 6.19 -11.38 9.53
N ALA A 81 4.91 -11.03 9.31
CA ALA A 81 4.48 -9.62 9.29
C ALA A 81 4.58 -8.97 10.69
N ARG A 82 4.23 -9.70 11.77
CA ARG A 82 4.39 -9.21 13.13
C ARG A 82 5.86 -9.04 13.50
N MET A 83 6.69 -9.99 13.12
CA MET A 83 8.14 -9.89 13.29
C MET A 83 8.69 -8.65 12.56
N LEU A 84 8.35 -8.46 11.29
CA LEU A 84 8.78 -7.30 10.51
C LEU A 84 8.31 -5.99 11.13
N ALA A 85 7.05 -5.88 11.54
CA ALA A 85 6.51 -4.67 12.16
C ALA A 85 7.24 -4.31 13.47
N ARG A 86 7.64 -5.31 14.25
CA ARG A 86 8.44 -5.10 15.48
C ARG A 86 9.83 -4.54 15.16
N GLU A 87 10.50 -5.08 14.15
CA GLU A 87 11.82 -4.62 13.72
C GLU A 87 11.79 -3.23 13.06
N LEU A 88 10.76 -2.95 12.26
CA LEU A 88 10.57 -1.65 11.61
C LEU A 88 10.08 -0.56 12.57
N GLY A 89 9.37 -0.94 13.61
CA GLY A 89 8.80 -0.05 14.63
C GLY A 89 7.60 0.80 14.15
N GLY A 90 6.63 0.98 15.05
CA GLY A 90 5.52 1.92 14.84
C GLY A 90 4.42 1.49 13.87
N TYR A 91 4.37 0.21 13.45
CA TYR A 91 3.33 -0.28 12.56
C TYR A 91 2.23 -1.07 13.30
N HIS A 92 0.97 -0.74 12.98
CA HIS A 92 -0.15 -1.66 13.17
C HIS A 92 -0.08 -2.78 12.14
N VAL A 93 -0.46 -4.01 12.52
CA VAL A 93 -0.42 -5.20 11.66
C VAL A 93 -1.79 -5.83 11.59
N ALA A 94 -2.28 -5.99 10.38
CA ALA A 94 -3.40 -6.85 10.05
C ALA A 94 -2.91 -8.03 9.18
N PHE A 95 -3.43 -9.23 9.42
CA PHE A 95 -3.05 -10.46 8.70
C PHE A 95 -4.28 -11.28 8.36
N VAL A 96 -4.33 -11.80 7.14
CA VAL A 96 -5.39 -12.70 6.66
C VAL A 96 -4.79 -13.96 6.07
N SER A 97 -5.43 -15.10 6.38
CA SER A 97 -5.14 -16.42 5.80
C SER A 97 -6.44 -17.12 5.45
N THR A 98 -6.40 -18.09 4.56
CA THR A 98 -7.49 -19.05 4.34
C THR A 98 -7.48 -20.19 5.35
N ASP A 99 -6.36 -20.39 6.06
CA ASP A 99 -6.25 -21.34 7.16
C ASP A 99 -7.07 -20.87 8.37
N ALA A 100 -7.57 -21.81 9.14
CA ALA A 100 -8.37 -21.51 10.33
C ALA A 100 -7.55 -20.68 11.35
N GLU A 101 -8.25 -19.81 12.08
CA GLU A 101 -7.62 -19.11 13.20
C GLU A 101 -7.17 -20.12 14.26
N GLY A 102 -5.92 -19.96 14.76
CA GLY A 102 -5.30 -20.90 15.68
C GLY A 102 -4.71 -22.16 15.03
N ALA A 103 -4.81 -22.33 13.72
CA ALA A 103 -4.08 -23.38 13.02
C ALA A 103 -2.56 -23.23 13.23
N PRO A 104 -1.83 -24.34 13.44
CA PRO A 104 -0.39 -24.28 13.73
C PRO A 104 0.43 -23.68 12.57
N ARG A 105 -0.07 -23.74 11.35
CA ARG A 105 0.51 -23.14 10.15
C ARG A 105 -0.54 -22.30 9.46
N ARG A 106 -0.22 -21.03 9.19
CA ARG A 106 -1.10 -20.11 8.47
C ARG A 106 -0.28 -19.32 7.45
N TYR A 107 -0.78 -19.27 6.23
CA TYR A 107 -0.14 -18.60 5.10
C TYR A 107 -1.11 -17.60 4.47
N GLY A 108 -0.63 -16.39 4.16
CA GLY A 108 -1.53 -15.38 3.63
C GLY A 108 -0.90 -14.03 3.32
N ASN A 109 -1.71 -12.98 3.49
CA ASN A 109 -1.32 -11.60 3.19
C ASN A 109 -1.40 -10.74 4.45
N ALA A 110 -0.59 -9.67 4.49
CA ALA A 110 -0.64 -8.70 5.58
C ALA A 110 -0.60 -7.26 5.08
N LEU A 111 -1.19 -6.37 5.88
CA LEU A 111 -1.02 -4.92 5.78
C LEU A 111 -0.37 -4.41 7.06
N LEU A 112 0.68 -3.62 6.90
CA LEU A 112 1.31 -2.87 7.97
C LEU A 112 1.07 -1.38 7.71
N THR A 113 0.70 -0.60 8.74
CA THR A 113 0.50 0.83 8.57
C THR A 113 0.88 1.63 9.83
N ARG A 114 1.45 2.81 9.63
CA ARG A 114 1.67 3.82 10.66
C ARG A 114 0.50 4.78 10.82
N LEU A 115 -0.45 4.74 9.90
CA LEU A 115 -1.62 5.61 9.90
C LEU A 115 -2.66 5.11 10.89
N PRO A 116 -3.50 6.01 11.46
CA PRO A 116 -4.62 5.60 12.30
C PRO A 116 -5.58 4.68 11.54
N VAL A 117 -5.82 3.48 12.07
CA VAL A 117 -6.75 2.51 11.51
C VAL A 117 -8.18 2.83 11.98
N LEU A 118 -9.09 2.99 11.02
CA LEU A 118 -10.52 3.27 11.26
C LEU A 118 -11.37 2.00 11.18
N ALA A 119 -10.98 1.04 10.32
CA ALA A 119 -11.66 -0.24 10.17
C ALA A 119 -10.71 -1.27 9.54
N GLU A 120 -10.94 -2.55 9.87
CA GLU A 120 -10.26 -3.71 9.31
C GLU A 120 -11.32 -4.72 8.85
N ALA A 121 -11.12 -5.33 7.69
CA ALA A 121 -11.97 -6.39 7.17
C ALA A 121 -11.19 -7.27 6.19
N SER A 122 -11.60 -8.54 6.08
CA SER A 122 -11.02 -9.47 5.12
C SER A 122 -12.08 -10.36 4.49
N THR A 123 -11.76 -10.95 3.34
CA THR A 123 -12.62 -11.90 2.65
C THR A 123 -11.80 -12.93 1.89
N ARG A 124 -12.41 -14.10 1.64
CA ARG A 124 -11.93 -15.05 0.64
C ARG A 124 -12.47 -14.66 -0.72
N LEU A 125 -11.63 -14.74 -1.74
CA LEU A 125 -11.99 -14.37 -3.10
C LEU A 125 -12.58 -15.56 -3.86
N GLU A 126 -13.56 -15.30 -4.73
CA GLU A 126 -14.08 -16.27 -5.66
C GLU A 126 -13.15 -16.47 -6.88
N PRO A 127 -12.90 -17.72 -7.30
CA PRO A 127 -13.46 -18.96 -6.77
C PRO A 127 -12.77 -19.39 -5.46
N LEU A 128 -13.54 -19.90 -4.50
CA LEU A 128 -13.05 -20.18 -3.14
C LEU A 128 -12.01 -21.31 -3.06
N ASP A 129 -11.98 -22.18 -4.05
CA ASP A 129 -11.06 -23.32 -4.18
C ASP A 129 -9.66 -22.94 -4.68
N ASP A 130 -9.44 -21.68 -5.07
CA ASP A 130 -8.10 -21.13 -5.34
C ASP A 130 -7.41 -20.54 -4.10
N PHE A 131 -8.10 -20.51 -2.95
CA PHE A 131 -7.57 -20.10 -1.65
C PHE A 131 -6.94 -18.70 -1.63
N ARG A 132 -7.54 -17.73 -2.33
CA ARG A 132 -7.08 -16.34 -2.34
C ARG A 132 -7.91 -15.46 -1.40
N THR A 133 -7.26 -14.43 -0.88
CA THR A 133 -7.86 -13.50 0.09
C THR A 133 -7.62 -12.06 -0.31
N ALA A 134 -8.51 -11.17 0.15
CA ALA A 134 -8.27 -9.74 0.23
C ALA A 134 -8.36 -9.28 1.69
N LEU A 135 -7.45 -8.40 2.10
CA LEU A 135 -7.46 -7.73 3.40
C LEU A 135 -7.51 -6.24 3.16
N ARG A 136 -8.46 -5.56 3.82
CA ARG A 136 -8.64 -4.11 3.75
C ARG A 136 -8.35 -3.47 5.10
N LEU A 137 -7.57 -2.40 5.09
CA LEU A 137 -7.54 -1.40 6.15
C LEU A 137 -8.15 -0.10 5.64
N ARG A 138 -9.11 0.46 6.37
CA ARG A 138 -9.52 1.85 6.23
C ARG A 138 -8.64 2.68 7.16
N VAL A 139 -7.85 3.57 6.60
CA VAL A 139 -6.89 4.41 7.35
C VAL A 139 -7.23 5.89 7.22
N ALA A 140 -6.80 6.69 8.20
CA ALA A 140 -6.98 8.14 8.15
C ALA A 140 -5.72 8.83 7.59
N VAL A 141 -5.83 9.41 6.41
CA VAL A 141 -4.78 10.23 5.76
C VAL A 141 -5.12 11.70 5.95
N GLN A 142 -4.44 12.40 6.86
CA GLN A 142 -4.79 13.76 7.29
C GLN A 142 -6.27 13.92 7.69
N GLY A 143 -6.80 12.92 8.37
CA GLY A 143 -8.20 12.89 8.83
C GLY A 143 -9.23 12.44 7.77
N ARG A 144 -8.83 12.18 6.53
CA ARG A 144 -9.70 11.66 5.46
C ARG A 144 -9.59 10.14 5.40
N PRO A 145 -10.69 9.38 5.31
CA PRO A 145 -10.64 7.94 5.15
C PRO A 145 -10.09 7.55 3.77
N VAL A 146 -9.26 6.51 3.74
CA VAL A 146 -8.73 5.86 2.54
C VAL A 146 -8.78 4.35 2.77
N ASP A 147 -9.30 3.60 1.83
CA ASP A 147 -9.26 2.14 1.83
C ASP A 147 -8.00 1.65 1.12
N VAL A 148 -7.20 0.86 1.84
CA VAL A 148 -6.03 0.17 1.29
C VAL A 148 -6.27 -1.32 1.37
N VAL A 149 -6.11 -2.00 0.24
CA VAL A 149 -6.35 -3.44 0.10
C VAL A 149 -5.09 -4.13 -0.36
N VAL A 150 -4.76 -5.26 0.27
CA VAL A 150 -3.75 -6.21 -0.20
C VAL A 150 -4.42 -7.48 -0.71
N THR A 151 -3.86 -8.01 -1.80
CA THR A 151 -4.26 -9.31 -2.36
C THR A 151 -3.05 -10.04 -2.96
N HIS A 152 -3.21 -11.33 -3.21
CA HIS A 152 -2.30 -12.18 -3.99
C HIS A 152 -3.18 -13.08 -4.84
N LEU A 153 -3.19 -12.88 -6.17
CA LEU A 153 -4.11 -13.54 -7.09
C LEU A 153 -3.57 -14.88 -7.61
N ALA A 154 -4.39 -15.59 -8.39
CA ALA A 154 -4.06 -16.88 -9.01
C ALA A 154 -2.76 -16.81 -9.82
N TRP A 155 -1.85 -17.79 -9.58
CA TRP A 155 -0.50 -17.77 -10.11
C TRP A 155 -0.34 -18.44 -11.49
N GLN A 156 -1.27 -19.33 -11.86
CA GLN A 156 -1.20 -20.08 -13.11
C GLN A 156 -1.18 -19.11 -14.31
N GLN A 157 -0.39 -19.43 -15.32
CA GLN A 157 -0.21 -18.54 -16.49
C GLN A 157 -1.52 -18.30 -17.26
N ASP A 158 -2.36 -19.31 -17.38
CA ASP A 158 -3.64 -19.28 -18.08
C ASP A 158 -4.83 -18.85 -17.21
N ALA A 159 -4.58 -18.44 -15.96
CA ALA A 159 -5.63 -18.09 -15.01
C ALA A 159 -6.20 -16.67 -15.19
N GLY A 160 -6.09 -16.04 -16.36
CA GLY A 160 -6.68 -14.72 -16.63
C GLY A 160 -8.17 -14.61 -16.25
N PRO A 161 -9.04 -15.55 -16.65
CA PRO A 161 -10.45 -15.56 -16.22
C PRO A 161 -10.65 -15.72 -14.71
N VAL A 162 -9.79 -16.51 -14.04
CA VAL A 162 -9.81 -16.67 -12.57
C VAL A 162 -9.44 -15.36 -11.89
N ARG A 163 -8.35 -14.70 -12.31
CA ARG A 163 -7.94 -13.39 -11.80
C ARG A 163 -9.01 -12.32 -12.00
N ALA A 164 -9.69 -12.30 -13.16
CA ALA A 164 -10.81 -11.40 -13.41
C ALA A 164 -11.95 -11.62 -12.41
N ARG A 165 -12.30 -12.90 -12.10
CA ARG A 165 -13.31 -13.26 -11.11
C ARG A 165 -12.87 -12.87 -9.68
N GLN A 166 -11.60 -13.07 -9.34
CA GLN A 166 -11.04 -12.66 -8.05
C GLN A 166 -11.11 -11.14 -7.86
N ILE A 167 -10.78 -10.36 -8.88
CA ILE A 167 -10.88 -8.89 -8.87
C ILE A 167 -12.35 -8.46 -8.74
N ALA A 168 -13.26 -9.08 -9.48
CA ALA A 168 -14.69 -8.78 -9.36
C ALA A 168 -15.21 -9.09 -7.95
N SER A 169 -14.82 -10.22 -7.36
CA SER A 169 -15.13 -10.60 -5.98
C SER A 169 -14.58 -9.57 -4.98
N LEU A 170 -13.31 -9.16 -5.13
CA LEU A 170 -12.68 -8.14 -4.28
C LEU A 170 -13.45 -6.81 -4.35
N LEU A 171 -13.68 -6.28 -5.55
CA LEU A 171 -14.34 -4.98 -5.73
C LEU A 171 -15.82 -5.01 -5.31
N GLY A 172 -16.51 -6.15 -5.50
CA GLY A 172 -17.89 -6.34 -5.07
C GLY A 172 -18.04 -6.46 -3.54
N TRP A 173 -17.01 -6.94 -2.84
CA TRP A 173 -16.99 -7.04 -1.39
C TRP A 173 -16.75 -5.69 -0.69
N LEU A 174 -16.06 -4.75 -1.35
CA LEU A 174 -15.74 -3.45 -0.75
C LEU A 174 -17.02 -2.63 -0.48
N PRO A 175 -17.03 -1.78 0.55
CA PRO A 175 -18.11 -0.84 0.77
C PRO A 175 -18.36 0.01 -0.48
N GLN A 176 -19.63 0.14 -0.86
CA GLN A 176 -20.05 0.93 -2.01
C GLN A 176 -20.24 2.40 -1.60
N ASP A 177 -19.22 2.97 -0.97
CA ASP A 177 -19.15 4.37 -0.59
C ASP A 177 -18.10 5.12 -1.44
N SER A 178 -17.95 6.41 -1.24
CA SER A 178 -17.00 7.25 -1.99
C SER A 178 -15.60 7.28 -1.38
N THR A 179 -15.26 6.33 -0.50
CA THR A 179 -13.92 6.27 0.10
C THR A 179 -12.88 5.96 -0.96
N PRO A 180 -11.83 6.79 -1.11
CA PRO A 180 -10.73 6.55 -2.03
C PRO A 180 -10.09 5.18 -1.84
N LEU A 181 -9.80 4.49 -2.96
CA LEU A 181 -9.33 3.10 -2.96
C LEU A 181 -7.92 2.95 -3.54
N ILE A 182 -7.11 2.15 -2.85
CA ILE A 182 -5.80 1.65 -3.29
C ILE A 182 -5.83 0.13 -3.21
N VAL A 183 -5.42 -0.56 -4.27
CA VAL A 183 -5.31 -2.03 -4.31
C VAL A 183 -3.88 -2.40 -4.65
N MET A 184 -3.21 -3.14 -3.78
CA MET A 184 -1.79 -3.50 -3.88
C MET A 184 -1.60 -5.01 -3.78
N GLY A 185 -0.55 -5.52 -4.39
CA GLY A 185 -0.21 -6.92 -4.20
C GLY A 185 0.56 -7.54 -5.36
N ASP A 186 0.68 -8.87 -5.25
CA ASP A 186 1.10 -9.74 -6.33
C ASP A 186 -0.13 -10.20 -7.11
N PHE A 187 -0.26 -9.69 -8.33
CA PHE A 187 -1.40 -10.01 -9.20
C PHE A 187 -1.12 -11.21 -10.10
N ASN A 188 0.12 -11.74 -10.10
CA ASN A 188 0.55 -12.83 -10.96
C ASN A 188 0.29 -12.60 -12.46
N ALA A 189 0.14 -11.33 -12.85
CA ALA A 189 -0.21 -10.89 -14.19
C ALA A 189 0.41 -9.53 -14.49
N THR A 190 0.79 -9.32 -15.74
CA THR A 190 1.24 -7.99 -16.22
C THR A 190 0.03 -7.09 -16.50
N GLN A 191 0.24 -5.80 -16.66
CA GLN A 191 -0.85 -4.85 -16.94
C GLN A 191 -1.51 -5.06 -18.31
N GLU A 192 -0.94 -5.90 -19.18
CA GLU A 192 -1.48 -6.31 -20.48
C GLU A 192 -2.43 -7.52 -20.37
N ASP A 193 -2.41 -8.23 -19.26
CA ASP A 193 -3.31 -9.38 -19.03
C ASP A 193 -4.76 -8.91 -18.92
N SER A 194 -5.64 -9.53 -19.73
CA SER A 194 -7.08 -9.21 -19.72
C SER A 194 -7.74 -9.50 -18.36
N GLY A 195 -7.17 -10.37 -17.55
CA GLY A 195 -7.59 -10.61 -16.17
C GLY A 195 -7.53 -9.37 -15.28
N LEU A 196 -6.63 -8.41 -15.60
CA LEU A 196 -6.50 -7.14 -14.87
C LEU A 196 -7.31 -5.99 -15.51
N ALA A 197 -8.12 -6.22 -16.53
CA ALA A 197 -8.77 -5.14 -17.31
C ALA A 197 -9.56 -4.15 -16.45
N THR A 198 -10.17 -4.58 -15.35
CA THR A 198 -10.90 -3.69 -14.43
C THR A 198 -9.96 -2.73 -13.68
N LEU A 199 -8.75 -3.18 -13.32
CA LEU A 199 -7.75 -2.38 -12.60
C LEU A 199 -6.83 -1.58 -13.54
N THR A 200 -6.76 -1.96 -14.81
CA THR A 200 -6.02 -1.21 -15.84
C THR A 200 -6.92 -0.30 -16.68
N GLY A 201 -8.22 -0.26 -16.36
CA GLY A 201 -9.21 0.60 -16.98
C GLY A 201 -9.20 2.04 -16.42
N PRO A 202 -10.16 2.89 -16.83
CA PRO A 202 -10.12 4.33 -16.57
C PRO A 202 -10.34 4.72 -15.10
N ARG A 203 -10.81 3.79 -14.25
CA ARG A 203 -11.01 4.06 -12.82
C ARG A 203 -9.69 4.15 -12.05
N PHE A 204 -8.71 3.36 -12.46
CA PHE A 204 -7.43 3.26 -11.74
C PHE A 204 -6.25 3.62 -12.65
N PHE A 205 -5.15 3.99 -12.04
CA PHE A 205 -3.84 3.98 -12.68
C PHE A 205 -2.90 3.08 -11.89
N SER A 206 -1.91 2.48 -12.55
CA SER A 206 -0.80 1.81 -11.88
C SER A 206 0.20 2.87 -11.43
N ALA A 207 0.52 2.91 -10.13
CA ALA A 207 1.55 3.81 -9.61
C ALA A 207 2.95 3.49 -10.19
N LEU A 208 3.20 2.21 -10.55
CA LEU A 208 4.37 1.80 -11.33
C LEU A 208 3.96 1.76 -12.82
N PRO A 209 4.32 2.78 -13.63
CA PRO A 209 3.89 2.85 -15.03
C PRO A 209 4.44 1.71 -15.88
N ARG A 210 3.71 1.35 -16.94
CA ARG A 210 4.18 0.36 -17.92
C ARG A 210 5.56 0.74 -18.47
N GLY A 211 6.45 -0.24 -18.54
CA GLY A 211 7.80 -0.06 -19.09
C GLY A 211 8.77 0.73 -18.19
N SER A 212 8.36 1.16 -16.99
CA SER A 212 9.26 1.83 -16.06
C SER A 212 10.31 0.89 -15.44
N VAL A 213 9.99 -0.40 -15.34
CA VAL A 213 10.91 -1.48 -14.95
C VAL A 213 10.67 -2.69 -15.86
N THR A 214 11.66 -3.59 -15.96
CA THR A 214 11.57 -4.79 -16.79
C THR A 214 10.91 -5.95 -16.06
N THR A 215 11.06 -5.99 -14.72
CA THR A 215 10.57 -7.10 -13.90
C THR A 215 10.37 -6.70 -12.45
N THR A 216 9.40 -7.31 -11.78
CA THR A 216 9.30 -7.40 -10.32
C THR A 216 9.61 -8.81 -9.81
N LEU A 217 9.77 -9.78 -10.71
CA LEU A 217 10.31 -11.10 -10.41
C LEU A 217 11.84 -11.09 -10.45
N ASN A 218 12.48 -11.91 -9.63
CA ASN A 218 13.93 -11.97 -9.55
C ASN A 218 14.52 -13.06 -10.50
N PRO A 219 15.16 -12.67 -11.62
CA PRO A 219 15.74 -13.63 -12.56
C PRO A 219 16.86 -14.48 -11.94
N ALA A 220 17.57 -13.98 -10.92
CA ALA A 220 18.61 -14.73 -10.23
C ALA A 220 18.04 -15.91 -9.40
N LYS A 221 16.73 -15.92 -9.16
CA LYS A 221 15.99 -17.04 -8.53
C LYS A 221 15.28 -17.92 -9.56
N GLY A 222 15.59 -17.76 -10.87
CA GLY A 222 15.08 -18.60 -11.96
C GLY A 222 13.73 -18.15 -12.54
N HIS A 223 13.25 -16.97 -12.18
CA HIS A 223 12.00 -16.43 -12.73
C HIS A 223 12.19 -15.72 -14.07
N PRO A 224 11.18 -15.74 -14.96
CA PRO A 224 11.18 -14.90 -16.16
C PRO A 224 11.04 -13.43 -15.80
N GLU A 225 11.54 -12.54 -16.64
CA GLU A 225 11.34 -11.10 -16.46
C GLU A 225 9.88 -10.72 -16.73
N ARG A 226 9.13 -10.39 -15.68
CA ARG A 226 7.73 -9.94 -15.72
C ARG A 226 7.46 -8.95 -14.60
N VAL A 227 6.61 -7.96 -14.86
CA VAL A 227 6.10 -7.04 -13.85
C VAL A 227 4.72 -7.53 -13.41
N ILE A 228 4.62 -8.13 -12.24
CA ILE A 228 3.40 -8.75 -11.71
C ILE A 228 2.96 -8.21 -10.34
N ASP A 229 3.84 -7.46 -9.68
CA ASP A 229 3.54 -6.76 -8.43
C ASP A 229 3.12 -5.33 -8.76
N HIS A 230 1.92 -4.92 -8.31
CA HIS A 230 1.34 -3.64 -8.69
C HIS A 230 0.75 -2.88 -7.50
N ILE A 231 0.66 -1.56 -7.68
CA ILE A 231 -0.08 -0.64 -6.80
C ILE A 231 -1.07 0.10 -7.71
N PHE A 232 -2.35 -0.32 -7.70
CA PHE A 232 -3.43 0.33 -8.43
C PHE A 232 -4.12 1.36 -7.54
N VAL A 233 -4.27 2.55 -8.05
CA VAL A 233 -4.74 3.72 -7.30
C VAL A 233 -5.90 4.37 -8.03
N GLU A 234 -6.96 4.72 -7.30
CA GLU A 234 -8.14 5.33 -7.89
C GLU A 234 -7.86 6.73 -8.43
N GLN A 235 -7.98 6.90 -9.75
CA GLN A 235 -7.56 8.10 -10.48
C GLN A 235 -8.31 9.37 -10.05
N ALA A 236 -9.58 9.26 -9.69
CA ALA A 236 -10.37 10.40 -9.25
C ALA A 236 -9.87 11.01 -7.93
N ALA A 237 -9.29 10.17 -7.04
CA ALA A 237 -8.91 10.56 -5.69
C ALA A 237 -7.43 10.89 -5.54
N PHE A 238 -6.57 10.37 -6.41
CA PHE A 238 -5.13 10.48 -6.25
C PHE A 238 -4.42 11.06 -7.47
N MET A 239 -3.26 11.65 -7.23
CA MET A 239 -2.27 12.01 -8.24
C MET A 239 -1.06 11.08 -8.11
N PRO A 240 -0.46 10.63 -9.23
CA PRO A 240 0.76 9.85 -9.18
C PRO A 240 1.94 10.70 -8.70
N GLY A 241 2.87 10.07 -8.02
CA GLY A 241 4.18 10.57 -7.67
C GLY A 241 5.26 9.65 -8.24
N GLU A 242 6.39 9.56 -7.54
CA GLU A 242 7.48 8.66 -7.92
C GLU A 242 7.13 7.21 -7.59
N ALA A 243 7.57 6.29 -8.47
CA ALA A 243 7.50 4.87 -8.22
C ALA A 243 8.75 4.15 -8.75
N ARG A 244 9.19 3.12 -8.05
CA ARG A 244 10.34 2.29 -8.43
C ARG A 244 10.26 0.93 -7.78
N ARG A 245 11.03 -0.02 -8.29
CA ARG A 245 11.30 -1.27 -7.58
C ARG A 245 12.42 -1.08 -6.56
N PHE A 246 12.53 -2.00 -5.60
CA PHE A 246 13.59 -2.05 -4.60
C PHE A 246 13.85 -3.50 -4.16
N GLY A 247 14.92 -3.72 -3.39
CA GLY A 247 15.33 -5.07 -2.98
C GLY A 247 15.96 -5.88 -4.13
N ASP A 248 16.35 -5.22 -5.20
CA ASP A 248 16.90 -5.77 -6.43
C ASP A 248 18.44 -5.81 -6.48
N THR A 249 19.09 -5.45 -5.39
CA THR A 249 20.54 -5.53 -5.22
C THR A 249 20.87 -6.59 -4.18
N PRO A 250 21.65 -7.62 -4.54
CA PRO A 250 22.03 -8.66 -3.59
C PRO A 250 23.08 -8.18 -2.60
N THR A 251 23.06 -8.78 -1.41
CA THR A 251 24.14 -8.64 -0.42
C THR A 251 24.78 -10.02 -0.24
N ASN A 252 26.09 -10.11 -0.49
CA ASN A 252 26.84 -11.38 -0.48
C ASN A 252 26.20 -12.49 -1.37
N GLY A 253 25.61 -12.07 -2.50
CA GLY A 253 24.95 -13.00 -3.43
C GLY A 253 23.52 -13.39 -3.05
N GLU A 254 23.01 -12.98 -1.88
CA GLU A 254 21.64 -13.26 -1.46
C GLU A 254 20.73 -12.04 -1.65
N TYR A 255 19.46 -12.31 -2.01
CA TYR A 255 18.39 -11.32 -2.19
C TYR A 255 17.36 -11.42 -1.06
N PRO A 256 16.64 -10.33 -0.73
CA PRO A 256 15.59 -10.38 0.29
C PRO A 256 14.42 -11.31 -0.07
N SER A 257 14.12 -11.48 -1.37
CA SER A 257 13.04 -12.32 -1.90
C SER A 257 13.35 -12.83 -3.32
N ASP A 258 12.50 -13.71 -3.83
CA ASP A 258 12.43 -14.08 -5.24
C ASP A 258 11.57 -13.10 -6.05
N HIS A 259 10.98 -12.09 -5.40
CA HIS A 259 10.42 -10.90 -5.98
C HIS A 259 11.26 -9.66 -5.66
N PHE A 260 11.04 -8.58 -6.41
CA PHE A 260 11.46 -7.23 -6.06
C PHE A 260 10.26 -6.43 -5.57
N GLY A 261 10.42 -5.70 -4.47
CA GLY A 261 9.35 -4.86 -3.95
C GLY A 261 9.09 -3.65 -4.86
N VAL A 262 7.87 -3.13 -4.81
CA VAL A 262 7.48 -1.87 -5.44
C VAL A 262 7.18 -0.84 -4.37
N VAL A 263 7.82 0.33 -4.48
CA VAL A 263 7.49 1.51 -3.67
C VAL A 263 6.94 2.60 -4.57
N ALA A 264 5.88 3.25 -4.13
CA ALA A 264 5.28 4.38 -4.83
C ALA A 264 4.83 5.47 -3.86
N THR A 265 4.92 6.71 -4.32
CA THR A 265 4.33 7.86 -3.65
C THR A 265 3.09 8.31 -4.43
N VAL A 266 1.99 8.56 -3.74
CA VAL A 266 0.78 9.14 -4.32
C VAL A 266 0.31 10.32 -3.47
N ARG A 267 -0.43 11.27 -4.07
CA ARG A 267 -0.97 12.43 -3.38
C ARG A 267 -2.47 12.41 -3.43
N LEU A 268 -3.10 12.45 -2.26
CA LEU A 268 -4.56 12.55 -2.12
C LEU A 268 -5.01 13.96 -2.57
N ARG A 269 -6.00 14.01 -3.49
CA ARG A 269 -6.56 15.27 -4.05
C ARG A 269 -7.41 16.05 -3.05
#